data_a20da934d8d1a5d8fe3d463e40a28208
#
_entry.id   a20da934d8d1a5d8fe3d463e40a28208
#
_cell.length_a   1.000
_cell.length_b   1.000
_cell.length_c   1.000
_cell.angle_alpha   90.00
_cell.angle_beta   90.00
_cell.angle_gamma   90.00
#
_symmetry.space_group_name_H-M   'P 1'
#
loop_
_entity.id
_entity.type
_entity.pdbx_description
1 polymer ?
#
loop_
_entity_poly.entity_id
_entity_poly.type
_entity_poly.pdbx_seq_one_letter_code
_entity_poly.pdbx_strand_id
1 'polypeptide(L)'
;MAIPDQTTDTDELERAAEQIEAPLASLVGDYEEADAGNAPRVTGIFLLPNLLTSGALFCGFYSIIAGMQGDFYAGAVAILVAMIFDGLDGRVARLTRTSSAFGAQYDSLSDMVSFGLAPALLTFNWALTGLGKVGWVAAFIYAACAALRLARFNAHMESDDTTHFTGLASPAAAATAAGLVWMGQTHGWTGPTLDWAHAL
;
A
#
# COMPACT_ATOMS: atom_id res chain seq x y z
N MET A 1 39.18 38.29 -5.23
CA MET A 1 37.91 37.58 -5.43
C MET A 1 38.16 36.13 -4.96
N ALA A 2 37.79 35.87 -3.67
CA ALA A 2 38.03 34.58 -3.03
C ALA A 2 36.92 33.60 -3.43
N ILE A 3 37.32 32.40 -3.87
CA ILE A 3 36.42 31.29 -4.18
C ILE A 3 35.90 30.75 -2.84
N PRO A 4 34.60 30.63 -2.59
CA PRO A 4 34.11 30.02 -1.36
C PRO A 4 34.51 28.55 -1.29
N ASP A 5 34.98 28.15 -0.12
CA ASP A 5 35.43 26.81 0.21
C ASP A 5 34.25 25.82 0.16
N GLN A 6 34.30 24.90 -0.81
CA GLN A 6 33.25 23.86 -1.02
C GLN A 6 33.37 22.69 -0.04
N THR A 7 34.37 22.69 0.85
CA THR A 7 34.62 21.61 1.80
C THR A 7 33.63 21.60 2.98
N THR A 8 33.06 22.78 3.31
CA THR A 8 32.11 22.92 4.44
C THR A 8 30.73 22.28 4.16
N ASP A 9 30.31 22.28 2.90
CA ASP A 9 28.97 21.79 2.51
C ASP A 9 28.92 20.24 2.47
N THR A 10 30.01 19.59 2.12
CA THR A 10 30.12 18.11 2.13
C THR A 10 30.17 17.54 3.53
N ASP A 11 30.85 18.19 4.46
CA ASP A 11 30.95 17.78 5.86
C ASP A 11 29.62 17.94 6.61
N GLU A 12 28.80 18.93 6.26
CA GLU A 12 27.45 19.10 6.82
C GLU A 12 26.48 18.05 6.29
N LEU A 13 26.58 17.69 5.01
CA LEU A 13 25.76 16.65 4.40
C LEU A 13 26.11 15.25 4.95
N GLU A 14 27.39 14.95 5.16
CA GLU A 14 27.81 13.69 5.78
C GLU A 14 27.33 13.56 7.23
N ARG A 15 27.42 14.63 8.02
CA ARG A 15 26.89 14.65 9.40
C ARG A 15 25.37 14.54 9.44
N ALA A 16 24.65 15.13 8.49
CA ALA A 16 23.21 15.00 8.37
C ALA A 16 22.81 13.57 7.97
N ALA A 17 23.56 12.93 7.08
CA ALA A 17 23.35 11.54 6.71
C ALA A 17 23.58 10.58 7.89
N GLU A 18 24.67 10.78 8.65
CA GLU A 18 25.00 9.97 9.83
C GLU A 18 23.97 10.14 10.96
N GLN A 19 23.37 11.34 11.11
CA GLN A 19 22.29 11.62 12.05
C GLN A 19 20.96 10.93 11.68
N ILE A 20 20.76 10.61 10.40
CA ILE A 20 19.56 9.91 9.92
C ILE A 20 19.78 8.38 9.93
N GLU A 21 20.99 7.92 9.60
CA GLU A 21 21.30 6.49 9.53
C GLU A 21 21.38 5.83 10.93
N ALA A 22 21.89 6.52 11.93
CA ALA A 22 22.05 5.96 13.28
C ALA A 22 20.68 5.62 13.93
N PRO A 23 19.63 6.49 13.89
CA PRO A 23 18.31 6.15 14.40
C PRO A 23 17.62 5.05 13.58
N LEU A 24 17.81 5.02 12.25
CA LEU A 24 17.26 3.97 11.39
C LEU A 24 17.90 2.61 11.68
N ALA A 25 19.21 2.56 11.88
CA ALA A 25 19.91 1.34 12.24
C ALA A 25 19.50 0.81 13.62
N SER A 26 19.26 1.69 14.61
CA SER A 26 18.75 1.29 15.93
C SER A 26 17.33 0.76 15.86
N LEU A 27 16.46 1.39 15.08
CA LEU A 27 15.09 0.90 14.87
C LEU A 27 15.05 -0.47 14.19
N VAL A 28 15.96 -0.75 13.27
CA VAL A 28 16.08 -2.07 12.63
C VAL A 28 16.72 -3.09 13.58
N GLY A 29 17.71 -2.69 14.37
CA GLY A 29 18.42 -3.56 15.33
C GLY A 29 17.52 -4.03 16.48
N ASP A 30 16.70 -3.15 17.05
CA ASP A 30 15.81 -3.46 18.15
C ASP A 30 14.72 -4.50 17.78
N TYR A 31 14.33 -4.55 16.50
CA TYR A 31 13.39 -5.57 16.01
C TYR A 31 14.06 -6.93 15.75
N GLU A 32 15.37 -6.96 15.48
CA GLU A 32 16.13 -8.21 15.29
C GLU A 32 16.47 -8.89 16.64
N GLU A 33 16.71 -8.14 17.71
CA GLU A 33 17.03 -8.71 19.03
C GLU A 33 15.82 -9.32 19.75
N ALA A 34 14.60 -8.82 19.51
CA ALA A 34 13.39 -9.35 20.15
C ALA A 34 12.99 -10.76 19.65
N ASP A 35 13.44 -11.16 18.44
CA ASP A 35 13.11 -12.46 17.84
C ASP A 35 14.30 -13.47 17.87
N ALA A 36 15.44 -13.09 18.45
CA ALA A 36 16.69 -13.88 18.40
C ALA A 36 16.77 -15.07 19.39
N GLY A 37 15.68 -15.40 20.04
CA GLY A 37 15.62 -16.48 21.03
C GLY A 37 15.21 -17.84 20.48
N ASN A 38 15.91 -18.43 19.51
CA ASN A 38 15.83 -19.88 19.24
C ASN A 38 15.40 -20.38 17.84
N ALA A 39 15.88 -19.78 16.75
CA ALA A 39 15.72 -20.43 15.43
C ALA A 39 17.03 -20.40 14.61
N PRO A 40 17.36 -21.47 13.85
CA PRO A 40 18.54 -21.48 12.99
C PRO A 40 18.38 -20.43 11.88
N ARG A 41 19.34 -19.51 11.83
CA ARG A 41 19.37 -18.40 10.87
C ARG A 41 19.48 -18.90 9.43
N VAL A 42 18.37 -18.97 8.73
CA VAL A 42 18.35 -19.00 7.26
C VAL A 42 17.86 -17.62 6.80
N THR A 43 18.73 -16.64 6.86
CA THR A 43 18.46 -15.21 6.64
C THR A 43 17.77 -14.91 5.29
N GLY A 44 17.94 -15.75 4.28
CA GLY A 44 17.33 -15.56 2.96
C GLY A 44 15.84 -15.88 2.87
N ILE A 45 15.31 -16.74 3.74
CA ILE A 45 13.90 -17.20 3.67
C ILE A 45 12.95 -16.13 4.27
N PHE A 46 13.41 -15.34 5.25
CA PHE A 46 12.62 -14.25 5.83
C PHE A 46 12.42 -13.05 4.89
N LEU A 47 13.31 -12.87 3.90
CA LEU A 47 13.22 -11.77 2.94
C LEU A 47 12.15 -12.00 1.88
N LEU A 48 11.82 -13.26 1.57
CA LEU A 48 10.92 -13.59 0.45
C LEU A 48 9.49 -13.05 0.64
N PRO A 49 8.80 -13.24 1.80
CA PRO A 49 7.49 -12.63 2.03
C PRO A 49 7.54 -11.11 1.89
N ASN A 50 8.49 -10.45 2.58
CA ASN A 50 8.61 -8.99 2.54
C ASN A 50 8.88 -8.45 1.12
N LEU A 51 9.58 -9.21 0.28
CA LEU A 51 9.79 -8.83 -1.13
C LEU A 51 8.47 -8.90 -1.93
N LEU A 52 7.63 -9.90 -1.68
CA LEU A 52 6.32 -10.01 -2.30
C LEU A 52 5.39 -8.89 -1.85
N THR A 53 5.36 -8.59 -0.55
CA THR A 53 4.63 -7.45 0.02
C THR A 53 5.11 -6.12 -0.59
N SER A 54 6.43 -5.96 -0.78
CA SER A 54 7.00 -4.80 -1.49
C SER A 54 6.56 -4.75 -2.95
N GLY A 55 6.39 -5.90 -3.61
CA GLY A 55 5.83 -6.01 -4.95
C GLY A 55 4.37 -5.55 -5.01
N ALA A 56 3.55 -5.96 -4.02
CA ALA A 56 2.18 -5.49 -3.89
C ALA A 56 2.12 -3.98 -3.69
N LEU A 57 2.94 -3.45 -2.78
CA LEU A 57 3.07 -2.01 -2.52
C LEU A 57 3.48 -1.23 -3.78
N PHE A 58 4.46 -1.75 -4.53
CA PHE A 58 4.90 -1.14 -5.79
C PHE A 58 3.76 -1.08 -6.82
N CYS A 59 2.99 -2.16 -6.96
CA CYS A 59 1.83 -2.19 -7.87
C CYS A 59 0.74 -1.19 -7.43
N GLY A 60 0.46 -1.07 -6.12
CA GLY A 60 -0.46 -0.07 -5.58
C GLY A 60 0.02 1.36 -5.85
N PHE A 61 1.29 1.63 -5.61
CA PHE A 61 1.91 2.92 -5.90
C PHE A 61 1.87 3.24 -7.41
N TYR A 62 2.23 2.27 -8.26
CA TYR A 62 2.15 2.42 -9.71
C TYR A 62 0.72 2.73 -10.17
N SER A 63 -0.29 2.09 -9.58
CA SER A 63 -1.71 2.37 -9.88
C SER A 63 -2.06 3.84 -9.62
N ILE A 64 -1.57 4.42 -8.52
CA ILE A 64 -1.78 5.84 -8.20
C ILE A 64 -1.15 6.73 -9.28
N ILE A 65 0.10 6.45 -9.66
CA ILE A 65 0.81 7.22 -10.70
C ILE A 65 0.10 7.10 -12.06
N ALA A 66 -0.30 5.89 -12.46
CA ALA A 66 -1.03 5.65 -13.70
C ALA A 66 -2.37 6.40 -13.72
N GLY A 67 -3.12 6.38 -12.61
CA GLY A 67 -4.37 7.13 -12.46
C GLY A 67 -4.17 8.66 -12.56
N MET A 68 -3.07 9.20 -12.03
CA MET A 68 -2.71 10.61 -12.16
C MET A 68 -2.33 10.99 -13.60
N GLN A 69 -1.78 10.05 -14.36
CA GLN A 69 -1.43 10.23 -15.78
C GLN A 69 -2.61 9.99 -16.74
N GLY A 70 -3.76 9.55 -16.22
CA GLY A 70 -4.94 9.22 -17.01
C GLY A 70 -4.92 7.83 -17.64
N ASP A 71 -3.92 6.99 -17.31
CA ASP A 71 -3.88 5.59 -17.74
C ASP A 71 -4.63 4.71 -16.72
N PHE A 72 -5.95 4.86 -16.75
CA PHE A 72 -6.84 4.18 -15.81
C PHE A 72 -6.86 2.65 -16.01
N TYR A 73 -6.62 2.20 -17.25
CA TYR A 73 -6.56 0.77 -17.54
C TYR A 73 -5.35 0.13 -16.86
N ALA A 74 -4.16 0.71 -17.04
CA ALA A 74 -2.94 0.21 -16.37
C ALA A 74 -3.06 0.31 -14.85
N GLY A 75 -3.66 1.40 -14.33
CA GLY A 75 -3.92 1.56 -12.91
C GLY A 75 -4.83 0.47 -12.33
N ALA A 76 -5.91 0.12 -13.03
CA ALA A 76 -6.81 -0.95 -12.61
C ALA A 76 -6.14 -2.32 -12.63
N VAL A 77 -5.40 -2.63 -13.71
CA VAL A 77 -4.63 -3.90 -13.81
C VAL A 77 -3.58 -3.99 -12.69
N ALA A 78 -2.91 -2.89 -12.37
CA ALA A 78 -1.91 -2.88 -11.30
C ALA A 78 -2.49 -3.24 -9.92
N ILE A 79 -3.71 -2.79 -9.58
CA ILE A 79 -4.40 -3.21 -8.34
C ILE A 79 -4.67 -4.71 -8.34
N LEU A 80 -5.11 -5.27 -9.48
CA LEU A 80 -5.37 -6.72 -9.58
C LEU A 80 -4.07 -7.53 -9.46
N VAL A 81 -2.95 -7.01 -9.98
CA VAL A 81 -1.63 -7.63 -9.81
C VAL A 81 -1.17 -7.53 -8.36
N ALA A 82 -1.41 -6.38 -7.68
CA ALA A 82 -1.12 -6.24 -6.25
C ALA A 82 -1.82 -7.31 -5.42
N MET A 83 -3.08 -7.64 -5.72
CA MET A 83 -3.83 -8.71 -5.04
C MET A 83 -3.18 -10.10 -5.20
N ILE A 84 -2.54 -10.36 -6.36
CA ILE A 84 -1.84 -11.62 -6.58
C ILE A 84 -0.61 -11.68 -5.68
N PHE A 85 0.18 -10.60 -5.61
CA PHE A 85 1.36 -10.52 -4.75
C PHE A 85 1.00 -10.67 -3.27
N ASP A 86 -0.04 -9.97 -2.79
CA ASP A 86 -0.59 -10.05 -1.45
C ASP A 86 -1.05 -11.49 -1.10
N GLY A 87 -1.79 -12.14 -2.00
CA GLY A 87 -2.21 -13.53 -1.80
C GLY A 87 -1.05 -14.53 -1.78
N LEU A 88 0.08 -14.21 -2.46
CA LEU A 88 1.27 -15.04 -2.50
C LEU A 88 2.12 -14.86 -1.24
N ASP A 89 2.34 -13.63 -0.75
CA ASP A 89 3.18 -13.37 0.42
C ASP A 89 2.60 -14.02 1.67
N GLY A 90 1.29 -13.90 1.91
CA GLY A 90 0.62 -14.57 3.01
C GLY A 90 0.66 -16.12 2.93
N ARG A 91 0.67 -16.69 1.71
CA ARG A 91 0.87 -18.13 1.54
C ARG A 91 2.32 -18.55 1.78
N VAL A 92 3.26 -17.79 1.24
CA VAL A 92 4.70 -18.05 1.41
C VAL A 92 5.08 -17.93 2.87
N ALA A 93 4.67 -16.88 3.59
CA ALA A 93 4.94 -16.72 5.01
C ALA A 93 4.45 -17.90 5.86
N ARG A 94 3.26 -18.43 5.55
CA ARG A 94 2.71 -19.61 6.23
C ARG A 94 3.46 -20.90 5.90
N LEU A 95 3.83 -21.12 4.63
CA LEU A 95 4.56 -22.30 4.20
C LEU A 95 5.99 -22.35 4.74
N THR A 96 6.64 -21.19 4.81
CA THR A 96 8.02 -21.06 5.29
C THR A 96 8.11 -20.91 6.80
N ARG A 97 6.98 -20.72 7.51
CA ARG A 97 6.92 -20.42 8.95
C ARG A 97 7.77 -19.21 9.34
N THR A 98 7.79 -18.20 8.47
CA THR A 98 8.59 -16.98 8.63
C THR A 98 7.73 -15.75 8.96
N SER A 99 6.57 -15.95 9.59
CA SER A 99 5.75 -14.83 10.05
C SER A 99 6.44 -14.10 11.20
N SER A 100 6.72 -12.81 11.01
CA SER A 100 7.26 -11.90 12.03
C SER A 100 6.25 -10.80 12.35
N ALA A 101 6.35 -10.20 13.54
CA ALA A 101 5.53 -9.05 13.92
C ALA A 101 5.77 -7.88 12.96
N PHE A 102 7.01 -7.64 12.54
CA PHE A 102 7.36 -6.64 11.53
C PHE A 102 6.68 -6.93 10.20
N GLY A 103 6.75 -8.18 9.70
CA GLY A 103 6.11 -8.57 8.44
C GLY A 103 4.61 -8.30 8.43
N ALA A 104 3.91 -8.62 9.52
CA ALA A 104 2.47 -8.37 9.66
C ALA A 104 2.12 -6.88 9.65
N GLN A 105 2.94 -6.03 10.27
CA GLN A 105 2.75 -4.58 10.25
C GLN A 105 3.06 -4.00 8.86
N TYR A 106 4.13 -4.45 8.23
CA TYR A 106 4.52 -4.03 6.88
C TYR A 106 3.46 -4.41 5.85
N ASP A 107 2.90 -5.60 5.93
CA ASP A 107 1.80 -6.10 5.13
C ASP A 107 0.56 -5.20 5.26
N SER A 108 0.16 -4.88 6.48
CA SER A 108 -0.97 -3.97 6.74
C SER A 108 -0.77 -2.56 6.15
N LEU A 109 0.46 -2.03 6.19
CA LEU A 109 0.78 -0.74 5.57
C LEU A 109 0.73 -0.82 4.04
N SER A 110 1.25 -1.90 3.46
CA SER A 110 1.17 -2.19 2.03
C SER A 110 -0.27 -2.30 1.56
N ASP A 111 -1.10 -3.03 2.30
CA ASP A 111 -2.53 -3.19 2.05
C ASP A 111 -3.28 -1.86 2.07
N MET A 112 -2.96 -0.99 3.01
CA MET A 112 -3.57 0.34 3.07
C MET A 112 -3.29 1.15 1.82
N VAL A 113 -2.08 1.08 1.28
CA VAL A 113 -1.72 1.77 0.03
C VAL A 113 -2.39 1.09 -1.17
N SER A 114 -2.26 -0.23 -1.29
CA SER A 114 -2.65 -1.00 -2.48
C SER A 114 -4.16 -1.20 -2.61
N PHE A 115 -4.87 -1.36 -1.48
CA PHE A 115 -6.31 -1.66 -1.45
C PHE A 115 -7.16 -0.57 -0.79
N GLY A 116 -6.53 0.39 -0.11
CA GLY A 116 -7.18 1.59 0.42
C GLY A 116 -7.02 2.80 -0.48
N LEU A 117 -5.79 3.30 -0.59
CA LEU A 117 -5.51 4.56 -1.29
C LEU A 117 -5.55 4.42 -2.82
N ALA A 118 -4.92 3.39 -3.39
CA ALA A 118 -4.82 3.23 -4.83
C ALA A 118 -6.20 3.15 -5.51
N PRO A 119 -7.15 2.28 -5.09
CA PRO A 119 -8.47 2.24 -5.71
C PRO A 119 -9.29 3.50 -5.46
N ALA A 120 -9.14 4.17 -4.28
CA ALA A 120 -9.81 5.43 -3.98
C ALA A 120 -9.38 6.53 -4.95
N LEU A 121 -8.07 6.71 -5.14
CA LEU A 121 -7.50 7.74 -6.01
C LEU A 121 -7.69 7.42 -7.49
N LEU A 122 -7.59 6.14 -7.87
CA LEU A 122 -7.86 5.71 -9.24
C LEU A 122 -9.30 6.02 -9.64
N THR A 123 -10.28 5.64 -8.80
CA THR A 123 -11.70 5.90 -9.03
C THR A 123 -12.01 7.40 -8.98
N PHE A 124 -11.37 8.15 -8.08
CA PHE A 124 -11.50 9.60 -8.02
C PHE A 124 -11.07 10.26 -9.33
N ASN A 125 -9.86 9.95 -9.80
CA ASN A 125 -9.33 10.53 -11.03
C ASN A 125 -10.13 10.09 -12.27
N TRP A 126 -10.64 8.85 -12.27
CA TRP A 126 -11.42 8.31 -13.37
C TRP A 126 -12.81 8.93 -13.48
N ALA A 127 -13.57 9.02 -12.39
CA ALA A 127 -15.00 9.34 -12.47
C ALA A 127 -15.48 10.45 -11.52
N LEU A 128 -14.78 10.70 -10.40
CA LEU A 128 -15.31 11.56 -9.35
C LEU A 128 -14.80 13.00 -9.38
N THR A 129 -13.82 13.33 -10.22
CA THR A 129 -13.26 14.68 -10.32
C THR A 129 -14.31 15.73 -10.68
N GLY A 130 -15.28 15.38 -11.55
CA GLY A 130 -16.38 16.25 -11.93
C GLY A 130 -17.35 16.62 -10.80
N LEU A 131 -17.40 15.82 -9.73
CA LEU A 131 -18.25 16.07 -8.55
C LEU A 131 -17.63 17.07 -7.55
N GLY A 132 -16.44 17.60 -7.83
CA GLY A 132 -15.77 18.58 -6.99
C GLY A 132 -15.57 18.07 -5.54
N LYS A 133 -16.08 18.83 -4.56
CA LYS A 133 -15.90 18.50 -3.14
C LYS A 133 -16.52 17.15 -2.74
N VAL A 134 -17.63 16.77 -3.32
CA VAL A 134 -18.31 15.49 -3.01
C VAL A 134 -17.48 14.31 -3.50
N GLY A 135 -16.84 14.44 -4.66
CA GLY A 135 -16.02 13.38 -5.24
C GLY A 135 -14.83 12.99 -4.37
N TRP A 136 -14.03 13.98 -3.92
CA TRP A 136 -12.88 13.64 -3.08
C TRP A 136 -13.29 13.20 -1.65
N VAL A 137 -14.42 13.69 -1.12
CA VAL A 137 -14.96 13.20 0.15
C VAL A 137 -15.36 11.73 0.03
N ALA A 138 -16.01 11.33 -1.08
CA ALA A 138 -16.37 9.93 -1.32
C ALA A 138 -15.12 9.03 -1.39
N ALA A 139 -14.07 9.46 -2.12
CA ALA A 139 -12.80 8.76 -2.19
C ALA A 139 -12.12 8.66 -0.80
N PHE A 140 -12.16 9.74 -0.02
CA PHE A 140 -11.64 9.73 1.35
C PHE A 140 -12.39 8.76 2.26
N ILE A 141 -13.72 8.74 2.19
CA ILE A 141 -14.55 7.80 2.98
C ILE A 141 -14.17 6.36 2.67
N TYR A 142 -13.98 6.02 1.40
CA TYR A 142 -13.53 4.68 1.00
C TYR A 142 -12.18 4.34 1.66
N ALA A 143 -11.19 5.22 1.54
CA ALA A 143 -9.86 5.02 2.14
C ALA A 143 -9.93 4.93 3.67
N ALA A 144 -10.71 5.80 4.32
CA ALA A 144 -10.90 5.79 5.77
C ALA A 144 -11.57 4.49 6.26
N CYS A 145 -12.58 3.99 5.53
CA CYS A 145 -13.22 2.70 5.85
C CYS A 145 -12.23 1.52 5.69
N ALA A 146 -11.35 1.56 4.68
CA ALA A 146 -10.30 0.56 4.51
C ALA A 146 -9.30 0.60 5.68
N ALA A 147 -8.86 1.80 6.10
CA ALA A 147 -7.97 1.99 7.24
C ALA A 147 -8.57 1.48 8.56
N LEU A 148 -9.82 1.88 8.86
CA LEU A 148 -10.52 1.44 10.08
C LEU A 148 -10.72 -0.08 10.10
N ARG A 149 -10.97 -0.67 8.94
CA ARG A 149 -11.10 -2.11 8.81
C ARG A 149 -9.79 -2.83 9.09
N LEU A 150 -8.67 -2.37 8.51
CA LEU A 150 -7.34 -2.92 8.77
C LEU A 150 -6.94 -2.77 10.24
N ALA A 151 -7.17 -1.61 10.84
CA ALA A 151 -6.92 -1.37 12.25
C ALA A 151 -7.73 -2.31 13.16
N ARG A 152 -9.03 -2.52 12.83
CA ARG A 152 -9.89 -3.46 13.56
C ARG A 152 -9.40 -4.90 13.43
N PHE A 153 -8.95 -5.30 12.23
CA PHE A 153 -8.43 -6.65 11.99
C PHE A 153 -7.17 -6.89 12.83
N ASN A 154 -6.23 -5.94 12.84
CA ASN A 154 -4.99 -6.03 13.62
C ASN A 154 -5.28 -6.09 15.13
N ALA A 155 -6.21 -5.28 15.63
CA ALA A 155 -6.60 -5.30 17.04
C ALA A 155 -7.26 -6.62 17.48
N HIS A 156 -7.93 -7.34 16.57
CA HIS A 156 -8.55 -8.63 16.88
C HIS A 156 -7.59 -9.81 16.79
N MET A 157 -6.47 -9.67 16.07
CA MET A 157 -5.43 -10.72 16.04
C MET A 157 -4.73 -10.89 17.41
N GLU A 158 -4.79 -9.89 18.27
CA GLU A 158 -4.28 -9.96 19.66
C GLU A 158 -5.29 -10.62 20.62
N SER A 159 -6.56 -10.78 20.24
CA SER A 159 -7.60 -11.43 21.03
C SER A 159 -8.00 -12.77 20.38
N ASP A 160 -7.97 -13.86 21.16
CA ASP A 160 -8.17 -15.27 20.74
C ASP A 160 -9.57 -15.59 20.14
N ASP A 161 -10.40 -14.61 19.79
CA ASP A 161 -11.78 -14.77 19.36
C ASP A 161 -11.91 -14.63 17.83
N THR A 162 -11.53 -15.70 17.11
CA THR A 162 -11.44 -15.74 15.64
C THR A 162 -12.71 -16.22 14.91
N THR A 163 -13.90 -16.22 15.52
CA THR A 163 -15.06 -16.98 15.01
C THR A 163 -15.92 -16.26 13.94
N HIS A 164 -15.80 -14.95 13.71
CA HIS A 164 -16.65 -14.28 12.72
C HIS A 164 -15.92 -13.21 11.89
N PHE A 165 -15.83 -13.47 10.57
CA PHE A 165 -15.38 -12.49 9.57
C PHE A 165 -16.51 -11.47 9.35
N THR A 166 -16.36 -10.23 9.82
CA THR A 166 -17.38 -9.19 9.68
C THR A 166 -16.98 -8.19 8.58
N GLY A 167 -17.70 -8.22 7.46
CA GLY A 167 -17.56 -7.25 6.38
C GLY A 167 -16.76 -7.72 5.15
N LEU A 168 -16.73 -6.88 4.09
CA LEU A 168 -16.06 -7.18 2.82
C LEU A 168 -14.53 -7.07 2.98
N ALA A 169 -13.76 -8.03 2.50
CA ALA A 169 -12.29 -7.98 2.51
C ALA A 169 -11.76 -6.77 1.73
N SER A 170 -10.71 -6.06 2.24
CA SER A 170 -10.13 -4.89 1.56
C SER A 170 -9.68 -5.20 0.14
N PRO A 171 -9.01 -6.33 -0.16
CA PRO A 171 -8.72 -6.73 -1.52
C PRO A 171 -9.98 -6.93 -2.39
N ALA A 172 -11.06 -7.49 -1.84
CA ALA A 172 -12.30 -7.67 -2.59
C ALA A 172 -12.98 -6.33 -2.94
N ALA A 173 -12.98 -5.38 -2.03
CA ALA A 173 -13.47 -4.02 -2.29
C ALA A 173 -12.63 -3.33 -3.38
N ALA A 174 -11.29 -3.44 -3.28
CA ALA A 174 -10.35 -2.92 -4.26
C ALA A 174 -10.56 -3.56 -5.65
N ALA A 175 -10.75 -4.89 -5.71
CA ALA A 175 -11.07 -5.60 -6.94
C ALA A 175 -12.36 -5.10 -7.59
N THR A 176 -13.39 -4.82 -6.79
CA THR A 176 -14.66 -4.28 -7.31
C THR A 176 -14.45 -2.89 -7.92
N ALA A 177 -13.72 -2.01 -7.24
CA ALA A 177 -13.41 -0.66 -7.75
C ALA A 177 -12.54 -0.73 -9.02
N ALA A 178 -11.46 -1.52 -9.00
CA ALA A 178 -10.58 -1.71 -10.17
C ALA A 178 -11.32 -2.36 -11.34
N GLY A 179 -12.16 -3.38 -11.08
CA GLY A 179 -12.99 -4.03 -12.09
C GLY A 179 -13.98 -3.08 -12.74
N LEU A 180 -14.58 -2.17 -11.98
CA LEU A 180 -15.47 -1.14 -12.51
C LEU A 180 -14.71 -0.17 -13.44
N VAL A 181 -13.53 0.29 -13.02
CA VAL A 181 -12.67 1.16 -13.85
C VAL A 181 -12.25 0.43 -15.12
N TRP A 182 -11.80 -0.82 -15.01
CA TRP A 182 -11.40 -1.63 -16.17
C TRP A 182 -12.55 -1.81 -17.14
N MET A 183 -13.73 -2.22 -16.64
CA MET A 183 -14.92 -2.40 -17.48
C MET A 183 -15.32 -1.09 -18.15
N GLY A 184 -15.29 0.02 -17.42
CA GLY A 184 -15.59 1.35 -17.96
C GLY A 184 -14.65 1.73 -19.09
N GLN A 185 -13.34 1.51 -18.93
CA GLN A 185 -12.36 1.78 -19.97
C GLN A 185 -12.55 0.89 -21.20
N THR A 186 -12.86 -0.40 -21.04
CA THR A 186 -13.09 -1.31 -22.17
C THR A 186 -14.37 -1.00 -22.94
N HIS A 187 -15.38 -0.43 -22.30
CA HIS A 187 -16.65 -0.02 -22.94
C HIS A 187 -16.68 1.44 -23.37
N GLY A 188 -15.56 2.14 -23.25
CA GLY A 188 -15.45 3.55 -23.66
C GLY A 188 -16.18 4.52 -22.73
N TRP A 189 -16.44 4.12 -21.48
CA TRP A 189 -16.93 5.03 -20.44
C TRP A 189 -15.77 5.89 -19.99
N THR A 190 -15.68 7.10 -20.51
CA THR A 190 -14.61 8.03 -20.15
C THR A 190 -15.02 8.74 -18.86
N GLY A 191 -14.23 8.54 -17.80
CA GLY A 191 -14.53 8.99 -16.46
C GLY A 191 -14.89 10.46 -16.29
N PRO A 192 -14.06 11.43 -16.73
CA PRO A 192 -14.37 12.86 -16.60
C PRO A 192 -15.58 13.31 -17.41
N THR A 193 -16.02 12.51 -18.39
CA THR A 193 -17.19 12.75 -19.27
C THR A 193 -18.42 11.98 -18.84
N LEU A 194 -18.38 11.25 -17.71
CA LEU A 194 -19.61 10.85 -17.04
C LEU A 194 -20.26 12.13 -16.52
N ASP A 195 -20.96 12.80 -17.41
CA ASP A 195 -21.70 14.03 -17.14
C ASP A 195 -22.91 13.65 -16.27
N TRP A 196 -22.65 13.48 -14.97
CA TRP A 196 -23.70 13.26 -13.99
C TRP A 196 -24.73 14.39 -14.00
N ALA A 197 -24.39 15.55 -14.60
CA ALA A 197 -25.29 16.66 -14.81
C ALA A 197 -26.39 16.36 -15.84
N HIS A 198 -26.23 15.36 -16.70
CA HIS A 198 -27.28 14.93 -17.63
C HIS A 198 -28.07 13.71 -17.13
N ALA A 199 -27.70 13.13 -15.98
CA ALA A 199 -28.35 11.95 -15.41
C ALA A 199 -29.36 12.29 -14.26
N LEU A 200 -29.48 13.56 -13.89
CA LEU A 200 -30.46 14.15 -12.96
C LEU A 200 -31.37 15.13 -13.70
#